data_d37e64eb0ada0759c3856fd9407a911a
#
_entry.id   d37e64eb0ada0759c3856fd9407a911a
#
_cell.length_a   1.000
_cell.length_b   1.000
_cell.length_c   1.000
_cell.angle_alpha   90.00
_cell.angle_beta   90.00
_cell.angle_gamma   90.00
#
_symmetry.space_group_name_H-M   'P 1'
#
loop_
_entity.id
_entity.type
_entity.pdbx_description
1 polymer ?
#
loop_
_entity_poly.entity_id
_entity_poly.type
_entity_poly.pdbx_seq_one_letter_code
_entity_poly.pdbx_strand_id
1 'polypeptide(L)'
;LKRVTRMLPALVALVAATACAAETVPAPRAQATPAAQAAAVVVPAAVTPAPSPSASPSAAPAKKIKLRIADITPMGEKTEKVGVGFPIIVTFDRDVKNRAAVEALLDVESEEPVEGAWRWVSARKVIYRTKTYWKPYQKVLFTARLSELPGNEGAKNVSRRFAVGAKNVSVVDTRKHTMKVYRNGKLAKRIPISAGKGGLIRNGVDVYLTTSGVHLTMGKKAVETMTSSWMGVTDPKDPRYYKEEIPWAVRISDSGEYVHQSAGYYQYLGRSNQSHGCVRATPAGAKWFYQITQRGDVVKITGTKRKLQWNNGWSYWQLNWTQWKKGSALKS
;
A
#
# COMPACT_ATOMS: atom_id res chain seq x y z
N LEU A 1 -23.83 52.24 37.20
CA LEU A 1 -23.21 52.50 38.49
C LEU A 1 -22.53 51.29 39.06
N LYS A 2 -21.27 51.49 39.55
CA LYS A 2 -20.41 50.67 40.39
C LYS A 2 -19.75 49.41 39.72
N ARG A 3 -18.49 49.63 39.30
CA ARG A 3 -17.43 48.65 39.14
C ARG A 3 -17.10 48.03 40.50
N VAL A 4 -16.93 46.72 40.56
CA VAL A 4 -16.22 46.00 41.65
C VAL A 4 -15.12 45.16 41.02
N THR A 5 -13.89 45.62 41.19
CA THR A 5 -12.64 44.97 40.91
C THR A 5 -12.35 43.97 42.05
N ARG A 6 -12.15 42.70 41.80
CA ARG A 6 -11.57 41.74 42.74
C ARG A 6 -10.26 41.18 42.19
N MET A 7 -9.18 41.53 42.87
CA MET A 7 -7.84 40.97 42.72
C MET A 7 -7.80 39.54 43.27
N LEU A 8 -7.19 38.61 42.51
CA LEU A 8 -6.73 37.31 43.03
C LEU A 8 -5.24 37.38 43.38
N PRO A 9 -4.78 36.74 44.46
CA PRO A 9 -3.35 36.60 44.74
C PRO A 9 -2.75 35.41 44.00
N ALA A 10 -1.54 35.61 43.47
CA ALA A 10 -0.69 34.57 42.86
C ALA A 10 -0.10 33.68 43.96
N LEU A 11 -0.28 32.38 43.82
CA LEU A 11 0.41 31.39 44.63
C LEU A 11 1.58 30.82 43.81
N VAL A 12 2.80 31.10 44.22
CA VAL A 12 4.05 30.56 43.70
C VAL A 12 4.28 29.22 44.40
N ALA A 13 4.20 28.12 43.68
CA ALA A 13 4.62 26.80 44.15
C ALA A 13 6.02 26.48 43.62
N LEU A 14 6.97 26.43 44.53
CA LEU A 14 8.35 25.98 44.31
C LEU A 14 8.36 24.45 44.27
N VAL A 15 8.71 23.83 43.16
CA VAL A 15 8.91 22.36 43.05
C VAL A 15 10.41 22.11 42.94
N ALA A 16 10.95 21.46 43.96
CA ALA A 16 12.33 21.00 44.01
C ALA A 16 12.57 19.83 43.03
N ALA A 17 13.60 19.95 42.22
CA ALA A 17 14.07 18.88 41.34
C ALA A 17 14.91 17.86 42.11
N THR A 18 14.45 16.63 42.23
CA THR A 18 15.25 15.50 42.72
C THR A 18 15.80 14.77 41.48
N ALA A 19 17.13 14.85 41.31
CA ALA A 19 17.87 14.06 40.34
C ALA A 19 18.00 12.63 40.83
N CYS A 20 17.42 11.65 40.09
CA CYS A 20 17.74 10.23 40.25
C CYS A 20 18.82 9.85 39.25
N ALA A 21 19.98 9.47 39.76
CA ALA A 21 21.06 8.89 38.98
C ALA A 21 20.66 7.49 38.47
N ALA A 22 20.85 7.26 37.18
CA ALA A 22 20.69 5.93 36.58
C ALA A 22 21.97 5.11 36.83
N GLU A 23 21.87 4.02 37.57
CA GLU A 23 22.92 3.02 37.67
C GLU A 23 22.98 2.18 36.38
N THR A 24 24.14 2.16 35.74
CA THR A 24 24.46 1.28 34.63
C THR A 24 24.88 -0.10 35.14
N VAL A 25 24.11 -1.12 34.78
CA VAL A 25 24.46 -2.53 35.03
C VAL A 25 25.38 -3.02 33.91
N PRO A 26 26.60 -3.57 34.23
CA PRO A 26 27.49 -4.11 33.19
C PRO A 26 27.04 -5.52 32.76
N ALA A 27 27.16 -5.80 31.46
CA ALA A 27 26.91 -7.10 30.84
C ALA A 27 27.95 -8.17 31.32
N PRO A 28 27.56 -9.43 31.43
CA PRO A 28 28.48 -10.50 31.83
C PRO A 28 29.46 -10.87 30.73
N ARG A 29 30.72 -10.83 31.07
CA ARG A 29 31.88 -11.22 30.25
C ARG A 29 31.99 -12.75 30.22
N ALA A 30 31.99 -13.35 29.04
CA ALA A 30 32.22 -14.79 28.86
C ALA A 30 33.67 -15.13 29.24
N GLN A 31 33.83 -16.06 30.19
CA GLN A 31 35.11 -16.62 30.57
C GLN A 31 35.49 -17.74 29.61
N ALA A 32 36.69 -17.62 29.02
CA ALA A 32 37.32 -18.68 28.25
C ALA A 32 37.96 -19.71 29.19
N THR A 33 37.65 -20.98 29.01
CA THR A 33 38.25 -22.11 29.69
C THR A 33 39.57 -22.50 28.99
N PRO A 34 40.66 -22.77 29.70
CA PRO A 34 41.93 -23.20 29.08
C PRO A 34 41.88 -24.69 28.72
N ALA A 35 42.36 -24.99 27.50
CA ALA A 35 42.51 -26.35 26.99
C ALA A 35 43.66 -27.06 27.67
N ALA A 36 43.40 -28.23 28.25
CA ALA A 36 44.42 -29.15 28.78
C ALA A 36 45.12 -29.88 27.62
N GLN A 37 46.44 -29.79 27.57
CA GLN A 37 47.27 -30.58 26.68
C GLN A 37 47.40 -32.00 27.21
N ALA A 38 46.93 -32.99 26.45
CA ALA A 38 47.22 -34.41 26.71
C ALA A 38 48.26 -34.87 25.71
N ALA A 39 49.39 -35.36 26.21
CA ALA A 39 50.49 -35.95 25.43
C ALA A 39 50.03 -37.26 24.76
N ALA A 40 50.21 -37.35 23.43
CA ALA A 40 49.91 -38.56 22.70
C ALA A 40 51.11 -39.48 22.62
N VAL A 41 50.92 -40.71 23.05
CA VAL A 41 51.86 -41.83 22.86
C VAL A 41 51.74 -42.31 21.42
N VAL A 42 52.87 -42.33 20.71
CA VAL A 42 52.96 -42.83 19.32
C VAL A 42 53.12 -44.35 19.35
N VAL A 43 52.11 -45.07 18.79
CA VAL A 43 52.20 -46.50 18.45
C VAL A 43 52.19 -46.60 16.92
N PRO A 44 53.14 -47.35 16.30
CA PRO A 44 53.13 -47.49 14.83
C PRO A 44 51.96 -48.41 14.38
N ALA A 45 51.05 -47.88 13.63
CA ALA A 45 49.95 -48.61 13.02
C ALA A 45 50.36 -49.24 11.67
N ALA A 46 49.96 -50.50 11.49
CA ALA A 46 50.13 -51.27 10.26
C ALA A 46 49.38 -50.63 9.09
N VAL A 47 50.05 -50.59 7.94
CA VAL A 47 49.51 -50.06 6.67
C VAL A 47 48.50 -51.03 6.09
N THR A 48 47.22 -50.69 6.21
CA THR A 48 46.14 -51.33 5.45
C THR A 48 45.92 -50.58 4.14
N PRO A 49 45.73 -51.24 3.00
CA PRO A 49 45.50 -50.57 1.72
C PRO A 49 44.15 -49.80 1.73
N ALA A 50 44.17 -48.54 1.32
CA ALA A 50 43.00 -47.68 1.23
C ALA A 50 41.97 -48.24 0.20
N PRO A 51 40.65 -48.26 0.52
CA PRO A 51 39.62 -48.56 -0.45
C PRO A 51 39.58 -47.46 -1.52
N SER A 52 39.51 -47.88 -2.78
CA SER A 52 39.29 -47.00 -3.94
C SER A 52 38.09 -46.08 -3.71
N PRO A 53 38.15 -44.78 -4.10
CA PRO A 53 37.03 -43.89 -3.98
C PRO A 53 35.84 -44.37 -4.81
N SER A 54 34.80 -44.83 -4.13
CA SER A 54 33.52 -45.11 -4.75
C SER A 54 33.01 -43.81 -5.39
N ALA A 55 32.78 -43.85 -6.70
CA ALA A 55 32.24 -42.71 -7.45
C ALA A 55 30.89 -42.32 -6.83
N SER A 56 30.85 -41.13 -6.22
CA SER A 56 29.58 -40.50 -5.81
C SER A 56 28.64 -40.46 -7.03
N PRO A 57 27.37 -40.86 -6.86
CA PRO A 57 26.41 -40.72 -7.95
C PRO A 57 26.34 -39.26 -8.35
N SER A 58 26.62 -38.96 -9.61
CA SER A 58 26.44 -37.64 -10.21
C SER A 58 25.01 -37.18 -9.94
N ALA A 59 24.83 -36.17 -9.12
CA ALA A 59 23.51 -35.60 -8.84
C ALA A 59 22.88 -35.18 -10.19
N ALA A 60 21.72 -35.77 -10.49
CA ALA A 60 20.95 -35.39 -11.68
C ALA A 60 20.76 -33.88 -11.70
N PRO A 61 20.92 -33.19 -12.85
CA PRO A 61 20.80 -31.76 -12.92
C PRO A 61 19.45 -31.29 -12.37
N ALA A 62 19.45 -30.49 -11.32
CA ALA A 62 18.24 -29.96 -10.71
C ALA A 62 17.40 -29.29 -11.80
N LYS A 63 16.15 -29.71 -11.99
CA LYS A 63 15.23 -29.14 -12.97
C LYS A 63 15.15 -27.62 -12.72
N LYS A 64 15.63 -26.81 -13.67
CA LYS A 64 15.52 -25.33 -13.60
C LYS A 64 14.04 -24.97 -13.52
N ILE A 65 13.63 -24.45 -12.37
CA ILE A 65 12.24 -24.05 -12.16
C ILE A 65 12.02 -22.72 -12.86
N LYS A 66 11.09 -22.69 -13.84
CA LYS A 66 10.78 -21.53 -14.68
C LYS A 66 10.13 -20.40 -13.89
N LEU A 67 10.49 -19.14 -14.18
CA LEU A 67 9.84 -17.96 -13.66
C LEU A 67 8.43 -17.84 -14.23
N ARG A 68 7.44 -17.57 -13.36
CA ARG A 68 6.03 -17.43 -13.73
C ARG A 68 5.43 -16.19 -13.09
N ILE A 69 4.38 -15.67 -13.71
CA ILE A 69 3.51 -14.66 -13.07
C ILE A 69 2.57 -15.41 -12.13
N ALA A 70 2.61 -15.07 -10.84
CA ALA A 70 1.74 -15.61 -9.80
C ALA A 70 0.43 -14.81 -9.70
N ASP A 71 0.50 -13.48 -9.87
CA ASP A 71 -0.66 -12.60 -9.83
C ASP A 71 -0.45 -11.39 -10.73
N ILE A 72 -1.54 -10.90 -11.32
CA ILE A 72 -1.52 -9.74 -12.21
C ILE A 72 -2.80 -8.89 -12.07
N THR A 73 -2.61 -7.58 -12.05
CA THR A 73 -3.70 -6.60 -12.21
C THR A 73 -3.49 -5.90 -13.57
N PRO A 74 -4.47 -5.91 -14.50
CA PRO A 74 -5.86 -6.38 -14.39
C PRO A 74 -5.99 -7.90 -14.29
N MET A 75 -6.99 -8.35 -13.55
CA MET A 75 -7.28 -9.78 -13.38
C MET A 75 -8.24 -10.30 -14.45
N GLY A 76 -8.07 -11.60 -14.78
CA GLY A 76 -9.05 -12.32 -15.57
C GLY A 76 -8.88 -12.25 -17.09
N GLU A 77 -9.69 -13.05 -17.77
CA GLU A 77 -9.70 -13.20 -19.25
C GLU A 77 -10.59 -12.17 -19.93
N LYS A 78 -11.61 -11.65 -19.21
CA LYS A 78 -12.53 -10.64 -19.73
C LYS A 78 -11.91 -9.25 -19.66
N THR A 79 -12.15 -8.43 -20.68
CA THR A 79 -11.70 -7.03 -20.71
C THR A 79 -12.32 -6.26 -19.54
N GLU A 80 -11.49 -5.90 -18.56
CA GLU A 80 -11.91 -5.04 -17.44
C GLU A 80 -11.99 -3.58 -17.90
N LYS A 81 -13.03 -2.86 -17.46
CA LYS A 81 -13.14 -1.42 -17.65
C LYS A 81 -12.65 -0.70 -16.40
N VAL A 82 -11.63 0.14 -16.56
CA VAL A 82 -10.87 0.75 -15.45
C VAL A 82 -10.87 2.28 -15.51
N GLY A 83 -10.49 2.93 -14.41
CA GLY A 83 -10.28 4.38 -14.34
C GLY A 83 -8.93 4.81 -14.93
N VAL A 84 -8.81 6.11 -15.17
CA VAL A 84 -7.64 6.70 -15.86
C VAL A 84 -6.33 6.63 -15.08
N GLY A 85 -6.35 6.38 -13.78
CA GLY A 85 -5.14 6.22 -12.95
C GLY A 85 -4.67 4.77 -12.80
N PHE A 86 -5.34 3.80 -13.44
CA PHE A 86 -5.16 2.37 -13.24
C PHE A 86 -3.71 1.90 -13.48
N PRO A 87 -3.09 1.21 -12.50
CA PRO A 87 -1.76 0.62 -12.65
C PRO A 87 -1.84 -0.78 -13.27
N ILE A 88 -0.77 -1.22 -13.93
CA ILE A 88 -0.55 -2.65 -14.18
C ILE A 88 0.39 -3.16 -13.09
N ILE A 89 0.01 -4.21 -12.38
CA ILE A 89 0.78 -4.79 -11.27
C ILE A 89 1.09 -6.24 -11.61
N VAL A 90 2.37 -6.61 -11.62
CA VAL A 90 2.80 -7.98 -11.89
C VAL A 90 3.54 -8.50 -10.66
N THR A 91 3.10 -9.66 -10.16
CA THR A 91 3.77 -10.37 -9.07
C THR A 91 4.25 -11.73 -9.60
N PHE A 92 5.55 -11.99 -9.45
CA PHE A 92 6.17 -13.25 -9.85
C PHE A 92 6.13 -14.28 -8.72
N ASP A 93 6.18 -15.55 -9.08
CA ASP A 93 6.13 -16.69 -8.15
C ASP A 93 7.39 -16.84 -7.29
N ARG A 94 8.50 -16.17 -7.68
CA ARG A 94 9.78 -16.15 -6.99
C ARG A 94 10.54 -14.85 -7.21
N ASP A 95 11.67 -14.71 -6.52
CA ASP A 95 12.57 -13.55 -6.66
C ASP A 95 13.17 -13.48 -8.07
N VAL A 96 13.01 -12.33 -8.71
CA VAL A 96 13.57 -12.02 -10.02
C VAL A 96 15.01 -11.56 -9.84
N LYS A 97 15.97 -12.38 -10.27
CA LYS A 97 17.41 -12.08 -10.16
C LYS A 97 17.85 -11.06 -11.21
N ASN A 98 17.49 -11.26 -12.47
CA ASN A 98 17.78 -10.32 -13.55
C ASN A 98 16.51 -9.50 -13.89
N ARG A 99 16.30 -8.43 -13.11
CA ARG A 99 15.12 -7.56 -13.26
C ARG A 99 15.12 -6.81 -14.59
N ALA A 100 16.30 -6.40 -15.09
CA ALA A 100 16.40 -5.68 -16.35
C ALA A 100 15.97 -6.55 -17.54
N ALA A 101 16.45 -7.80 -17.60
CA ALA A 101 16.03 -8.73 -18.65
C ALA A 101 14.53 -9.04 -18.60
N VAL A 102 13.95 -9.19 -17.40
CA VAL A 102 12.51 -9.43 -17.26
C VAL A 102 11.73 -8.18 -17.66
N GLU A 103 12.13 -6.98 -17.18
CA GLU A 103 11.44 -5.72 -17.47
C GLU A 103 11.41 -5.42 -18.97
N ALA A 104 12.49 -5.75 -19.70
CA ALA A 104 12.56 -5.61 -21.17
C ALA A 104 11.57 -6.51 -21.94
N LEU A 105 11.00 -7.52 -21.28
CA LEU A 105 10.01 -8.44 -21.85
C LEU A 105 8.57 -8.12 -21.43
N LEU A 106 8.37 -6.99 -20.72
CA LEU A 106 7.05 -6.53 -20.27
C LEU A 106 6.62 -5.33 -21.11
N ASP A 107 5.75 -5.57 -22.09
CA ASP A 107 5.28 -4.55 -23.02
C ASP A 107 3.90 -4.03 -22.63
N VAL A 108 3.68 -2.75 -22.92
CA VAL A 108 2.40 -2.08 -22.75
C VAL A 108 2.09 -1.23 -23.97
N GLU A 109 1.06 -1.61 -24.69
CA GLU A 109 0.55 -0.94 -25.89
C GLU A 109 -0.80 -0.31 -25.61
N SER A 110 -1.06 0.88 -26.14
CA SER A 110 -2.33 1.58 -25.98
C SER A 110 -2.72 2.33 -27.26
N GLU A 111 -4.03 2.40 -27.53
CA GLU A 111 -4.56 3.10 -28.73
C GLU A 111 -4.18 4.60 -28.74
N GLU A 112 -4.14 5.21 -27.57
CA GLU A 112 -3.67 6.60 -27.35
C GLU A 112 -2.38 6.56 -26.52
N PRO A 113 -1.18 6.52 -27.13
CA PRO A 113 0.06 6.34 -26.42
C PRO A 113 0.31 7.40 -25.34
N VAL A 114 0.74 6.95 -24.18
CA VAL A 114 1.17 7.78 -23.06
C VAL A 114 2.49 7.23 -22.52
N GLU A 115 3.51 8.09 -22.38
CA GLU A 115 4.78 7.72 -21.76
C GLU A 115 4.53 7.00 -20.43
N GLY A 116 5.11 5.80 -20.26
CA GLY A 116 4.97 5.01 -19.05
C GLY A 116 6.28 4.35 -18.66
N ALA A 117 6.36 3.86 -17.41
CA ALA A 117 7.54 3.17 -16.92
C ALA A 117 7.17 2.16 -15.85
N TRP A 118 7.97 1.12 -15.79
CA TRP A 118 7.94 0.13 -14.73
C TRP A 118 8.68 0.63 -13.49
N ARG A 119 8.27 0.13 -12.32
CA ARG A 119 8.95 0.31 -11.05
C ARG A 119 8.92 -1.00 -10.26
N TRP A 120 10.08 -1.52 -9.90
CA TRP A 120 10.20 -2.61 -8.95
C TRP A 120 9.98 -2.10 -7.53
N VAL A 121 9.06 -2.74 -6.83
CA VAL A 121 8.72 -2.42 -5.43
C VAL A 121 9.15 -3.52 -4.47
N SER A 122 9.49 -4.70 -5.00
CA SER A 122 10.12 -5.81 -4.26
C SER A 122 10.89 -6.72 -5.20
N ALA A 123 11.48 -7.80 -4.65
CA ALA A 123 12.15 -8.83 -5.47
C ALA A 123 11.20 -9.54 -6.44
N ARG A 124 9.88 -9.53 -6.17
CA ARG A 124 8.85 -10.28 -6.92
C ARG A 124 7.79 -9.40 -7.55
N LYS A 125 7.77 -8.09 -7.30
CA LYS A 125 6.67 -7.22 -7.74
C LYS A 125 7.17 -6.03 -8.52
N VAL A 126 6.62 -5.85 -9.70
CA VAL A 126 6.85 -4.70 -10.58
C VAL A 126 5.52 -4.06 -10.95
N ILE A 127 5.49 -2.74 -11.07
CA ILE A 127 4.29 -1.95 -11.30
C ILE A 127 4.56 -0.98 -12.44
N TYR A 128 3.61 -0.90 -13.37
CA TYR A 128 3.61 0.09 -14.45
C TYR A 128 2.60 1.19 -14.17
N ARG A 129 3.00 2.42 -14.36
CA ARG A 129 2.10 3.54 -14.54
C ARG A 129 2.58 4.47 -15.63
N THR A 130 1.66 5.21 -16.19
CA THR A 130 1.94 6.28 -17.14
C THR A 130 2.44 7.55 -16.46
N LYS A 131 3.10 8.42 -17.19
CA LYS A 131 3.58 9.73 -16.72
C LYS A 131 2.42 10.66 -16.36
N THR A 132 1.40 10.68 -17.20
CA THR A 132 0.10 11.32 -16.97
C THR A 132 -0.99 10.25 -16.93
N TYR A 133 -2.19 10.56 -16.48
CA TYR A 133 -3.28 9.57 -16.49
C TYR A 133 -3.52 9.06 -17.93
N TRP A 134 -3.96 7.79 -18.03
CA TRP A 134 -4.43 7.22 -19.28
C TRP A 134 -5.44 8.16 -19.96
N LYS A 135 -5.40 8.22 -21.29
CA LYS A 135 -6.48 8.85 -22.05
C LYS A 135 -7.77 8.06 -21.85
N PRO A 136 -8.93 8.69 -21.64
CA PRO A 136 -10.19 7.98 -21.49
C PRO A 136 -10.62 7.31 -22.80
N TYR A 137 -11.41 6.24 -22.70
CA TYR A 137 -12.08 5.55 -23.81
C TYR A 137 -11.15 4.84 -24.79
N GLN A 138 -10.00 4.37 -24.32
CA GLN A 138 -9.06 3.59 -25.12
C GLN A 138 -8.93 2.16 -24.60
N LYS A 139 -8.33 1.30 -25.40
CA LYS A 139 -7.90 -0.05 -25.02
C LYS A 139 -6.40 -0.08 -24.78
N VAL A 140 -6.00 -0.93 -23.86
CA VAL A 140 -4.60 -1.17 -23.49
C VAL A 140 -4.35 -2.67 -23.49
N LEU A 141 -3.21 -3.07 -24.08
CA LEU A 141 -2.69 -4.43 -24.07
C LEU A 141 -1.40 -4.45 -23.24
N PHE A 142 -1.35 -5.32 -22.27
CA PHE A 142 -0.12 -5.74 -21.58
C PHE A 142 0.29 -7.11 -22.08
N THR A 143 1.58 -7.30 -22.36
CA THR A 143 2.17 -8.59 -22.73
C THR A 143 3.46 -8.84 -21.96
N ALA A 144 3.60 -10.05 -21.40
CA ALA A 144 4.82 -10.55 -20.79
C ALA A 144 5.32 -11.75 -21.59
N ARG A 145 6.49 -11.60 -22.25
CA ARG A 145 7.10 -12.64 -23.10
C ARG A 145 8.13 -13.45 -22.33
N LEU A 146 7.71 -14.09 -21.24
CA LEU A 146 8.60 -14.80 -20.32
C LEU A 146 9.31 -16.01 -20.93
N SER A 147 8.82 -16.57 -22.06
CA SER A 147 9.50 -17.63 -22.79
C SER A 147 10.78 -17.18 -23.48
N GLU A 148 10.93 -15.87 -23.72
CA GLU A 148 12.11 -15.27 -24.37
C GLU A 148 13.23 -14.95 -23.35
N LEU A 149 12.96 -15.10 -22.05
CA LEU A 149 14.00 -14.92 -21.03
C LEU A 149 14.99 -16.08 -21.07
N PRO A 150 16.31 -15.85 -21.23
CA PRO A 150 17.32 -16.91 -21.25
C PRO A 150 17.23 -17.84 -20.02
N GLY A 151 17.14 -19.14 -20.27
CA GLY A 151 16.95 -20.16 -19.22
C GLY A 151 15.52 -20.34 -18.75
N ASN A 152 14.56 -19.67 -19.39
CA ASN A 152 13.12 -19.74 -19.08
C ASN A 152 12.29 -20.25 -20.30
N GLU A 153 12.96 -20.83 -21.30
CA GLU A 153 12.34 -21.32 -22.54
C GLU A 153 11.17 -22.26 -22.24
N GLY A 154 10.07 -22.10 -22.98
CA GLY A 154 8.81 -22.84 -22.75
C GLY A 154 8.06 -22.42 -21.48
N ALA A 155 8.39 -21.28 -20.84
CA ALA A 155 7.51 -20.63 -19.88
C ALA A 155 6.26 -20.09 -20.62
N LYS A 156 5.16 -19.95 -19.85
CA LYS A 156 3.93 -19.37 -20.41
C LYS A 156 4.06 -17.86 -20.55
N ASN A 157 3.86 -17.35 -21.78
CA ASN A 157 3.64 -15.93 -22.01
C ASN A 157 2.24 -15.52 -21.54
N VAL A 158 2.08 -14.28 -21.12
CA VAL A 158 0.82 -13.76 -20.56
C VAL A 158 0.44 -12.47 -21.26
N SER A 159 -0.80 -12.39 -21.73
CA SER A 159 -1.38 -11.13 -22.22
C SER A 159 -2.64 -10.78 -21.43
N ARG A 160 -2.84 -9.46 -21.19
CA ARG A 160 -4.05 -8.93 -20.56
C ARG A 160 -4.51 -7.67 -21.28
N ARG A 161 -5.81 -7.59 -21.51
CA ARG A 161 -6.45 -6.41 -22.10
C ARG A 161 -7.35 -5.74 -21.08
N PHE A 162 -7.38 -4.41 -21.12
CA PHE A 162 -8.35 -3.64 -20.37
C PHE A 162 -8.79 -2.40 -21.19
N ALA A 163 -9.97 -1.87 -20.86
CA ALA A 163 -10.49 -0.66 -21.47
C ALA A 163 -10.49 0.46 -20.42
N VAL A 164 -9.96 1.62 -20.78
CA VAL A 164 -10.03 2.81 -19.94
C VAL A 164 -11.40 3.44 -20.11
N GLY A 165 -12.10 3.68 -19.00
CA GLY A 165 -13.42 4.31 -19.00
C GLY A 165 -13.36 5.83 -19.06
N ALA A 166 -14.42 6.48 -18.58
CA ALA A 166 -14.46 7.93 -18.43
C ALA A 166 -13.39 8.42 -17.45
N LYS A 167 -12.87 9.63 -17.67
CA LYS A 167 -11.96 10.29 -16.71
C LYS A 167 -12.74 10.77 -15.49
N ASN A 168 -12.86 9.92 -14.47
CA ASN A 168 -13.43 10.29 -13.17
C ASN A 168 -12.32 10.76 -12.23
N VAL A 169 -12.42 11.99 -11.75
CA VAL A 169 -11.51 12.59 -10.79
C VAL A 169 -12.33 13.22 -9.67
N SER A 170 -12.18 12.67 -8.46
CA SER A 170 -12.79 13.21 -7.26
C SER A 170 -11.81 14.09 -6.51
N VAL A 171 -12.27 15.24 -6.03
CA VAL A 171 -11.49 16.15 -5.18
C VAL A 171 -12.21 16.27 -3.84
N VAL A 172 -11.59 15.73 -2.79
CA VAL A 172 -12.06 15.79 -1.41
C VAL A 172 -11.31 16.89 -0.68
N ASP A 173 -12.04 17.88 -0.20
CA ASP A 173 -11.51 18.91 0.70
C ASP A 173 -12.09 18.67 2.11
N THR A 174 -11.25 18.15 3.00
CA THR A 174 -11.68 17.80 4.36
C THR A 174 -11.97 19.01 5.24
N ARG A 175 -11.40 20.18 4.93
CA ARG A 175 -11.68 21.44 5.65
C ARG A 175 -13.02 22.04 5.23
N LYS A 176 -13.39 21.88 3.97
CA LYS A 176 -14.68 22.34 3.41
C LYS A 176 -15.76 21.28 3.51
N HIS A 177 -15.44 20.10 4.05
CA HIS A 177 -16.35 18.96 4.21
C HIS A 177 -17.11 18.62 2.93
N THR A 178 -16.40 18.66 1.78
CA THR A 178 -17.03 18.44 0.47
C THR A 178 -16.17 17.56 -0.45
N MET A 179 -16.84 16.74 -1.24
CA MET A 179 -16.26 16.01 -2.36
C MET A 179 -16.88 16.50 -3.66
N LYS A 180 -16.06 16.95 -4.60
CA LYS A 180 -16.45 17.30 -5.96
C LYS A 180 -15.99 16.20 -6.89
N VAL A 181 -16.91 15.63 -7.66
CA VAL A 181 -16.60 14.59 -8.64
C VAL A 181 -16.70 15.18 -10.04
N TYR A 182 -15.60 15.10 -10.76
CA TYR A 182 -15.50 15.55 -12.15
C TYR A 182 -15.50 14.33 -13.07
N ARG A 183 -16.27 14.40 -14.14
CA ARG A 183 -16.27 13.38 -15.20
C ARG A 183 -15.92 14.05 -16.53
N ASN A 184 -14.84 13.59 -17.16
CA ASN A 184 -14.29 14.19 -18.38
C ASN A 184 -14.07 15.71 -18.26
N GLY A 185 -13.59 16.16 -17.10
CA GLY A 185 -13.32 17.57 -16.81
C GLY A 185 -14.52 18.40 -16.35
N LYS A 186 -15.76 17.93 -16.53
CA LYS A 186 -16.98 18.64 -16.10
C LYS A 186 -17.38 18.20 -14.69
N LEU A 187 -17.82 19.15 -13.84
CA LEU A 187 -18.36 18.85 -12.52
C LEU A 187 -19.66 18.05 -12.65
N ALA A 188 -19.61 16.76 -12.26
CA ALA A 188 -20.76 15.86 -12.32
C ALA A 188 -21.59 15.88 -11.04
N LYS A 189 -20.93 15.98 -9.88
CA LYS A 189 -21.61 16.00 -8.57
C LYS A 189 -20.79 16.69 -7.49
N ARG A 190 -21.48 17.35 -6.56
CA ARG A 190 -20.93 17.82 -5.29
C ARG A 190 -21.61 17.04 -4.16
N ILE A 191 -20.82 16.46 -3.25
CA ILE A 191 -21.29 15.58 -2.18
C ILE A 191 -20.79 16.15 -0.86
N PRO A 192 -21.67 16.48 0.10
CA PRO A 192 -21.24 16.80 1.46
C PRO A 192 -20.66 15.55 2.12
N ILE A 193 -19.54 15.71 2.83
CA ILE A 193 -18.80 14.59 3.43
C ILE A 193 -18.44 14.90 4.90
N SER A 194 -18.05 13.83 5.61
CA SER A 194 -17.38 13.88 6.91
C SER A 194 -16.18 12.96 6.86
N ALA A 195 -14.98 13.53 7.03
CA ALA A 195 -13.71 12.81 6.99
C ALA A 195 -13.20 12.43 8.39
N GLY A 196 -11.96 11.99 8.49
CA GLY A 196 -11.32 11.59 9.75
C GLY A 196 -11.18 12.75 10.75
N LYS A 197 -11.66 12.52 11.98
CA LYS A 197 -11.68 13.54 13.06
C LYS A 197 -10.31 13.78 13.69
N GLY A 198 -9.37 12.83 13.58
CA GLY A 198 -8.13 12.82 14.34
C GLY A 198 -8.32 12.35 15.78
N GLY A 199 -7.26 12.47 16.58
CA GLY A 199 -7.28 12.21 18.02
C GLY A 199 -6.79 10.81 18.43
N LEU A 200 -6.26 9.99 17.54
CA LEU A 200 -5.58 8.74 17.90
C LEU A 200 -4.15 8.73 17.37
N ILE A 201 -3.19 9.03 18.25
CA ILE A 201 -1.77 9.04 17.90
C ILE A 201 -1.17 7.64 18.07
N ARG A 202 -0.50 7.12 17.03
CA ARG A 202 0.31 5.90 17.05
C ARG A 202 1.63 6.15 16.34
N ASN A 203 2.73 5.86 17.00
CA ASN A 203 4.09 6.09 16.47
C ASN A 203 4.25 7.49 15.87
N GLY A 204 3.74 8.52 16.57
CA GLY A 204 3.81 9.91 16.13
C GLY A 204 2.85 10.30 15.00
N VAL A 205 1.99 9.40 14.54
CA VAL A 205 1.02 9.65 13.46
C VAL A 205 -0.40 9.60 14.01
N ASP A 206 -1.21 10.61 13.68
CA ASP A 206 -2.64 10.58 13.98
C ASP A 206 -3.37 9.68 12.97
N VAL A 207 -3.64 8.44 13.38
CA VAL A 207 -4.23 7.41 12.50
C VAL A 207 -5.73 7.59 12.23
N TYR A 208 -6.40 8.48 12.98
CA TYR A 208 -7.79 8.84 12.71
C TYR A 208 -7.97 9.96 11.69
N LEU A 209 -6.89 10.65 11.28
CA LEU A 209 -6.99 11.59 10.17
C LEU A 209 -7.07 10.83 8.85
N THR A 210 -7.94 11.27 7.94
CA THR A 210 -7.91 10.85 6.55
C THR A 210 -6.59 11.25 5.91
N THR A 211 -5.95 10.39 5.12
CA THR A 211 -4.68 10.73 4.47
C THR A 211 -4.88 11.71 3.31
N SER A 212 -4.06 12.77 3.27
CA SER A 212 -4.01 13.72 2.14
C SER A 212 -3.06 13.23 1.07
N GLY A 213 -3.53 13.22 -0.19
CA GLY A 213 -2.76 12.78 -1.35
C GLY A 213 -3.63 12.32 -2.51
N VAL A 214 -3.01 11.65 -3.47
CA VAL A 214 -3.67 11.07 -4.64
C VAL A 214 -3.91 9.58 -4.40
N HIS A 215 -5.12 9.24 -4.06
CA HIS A 215 -5.61 7.87 -3.94
C HIS A 215 -6.14 7.39 -5.29
N LEU A 216 -6.18 6.07 -5.49
CA LEU A 216 -6.97 5.43 -6.52
C LEU A 216 -8.02 4.51 -5.87
N THR A 217 -9.15 4.40 -6.53
CA THR A 217 -10.15 3.40 -6.14
C THR A 217 -9.65 2.00 -6.48
N MET A 218 -9.65 1.10 -5.50
CA MET A 218 -9.05 -0.23 -5.60
C MET A 218 -10.09 -1.34 -5.80
N GLY A 219 -11.22 -1.19 -5.16
CA GLY A 219 -12.34 -2.12 -5.22
C GLY A 219 -13.57 -1.53 -4.56
N LYS A 220 -14.71 -2.19 -4.71
CA LYS A 220 -15.97 -1.74 -4.12
C LYS A 220 -16.84 -2.91 -3.69
N LYS A 221 -17.57 -2.73 -2.60
CA LYS A 221 -18.59 -3.67 -2.11
C LYS A 221 -19.88 -2.93 -1.86
N ALA A 222 -21.00 -3.59 -2.16
CA ALA A 222 -22.33 -3.03 -1.85
C ALA A 222 -22.53 -2.84 -0.34
N VAL A 223 -21.99 -3.80 0.44
CA VAL A 223 -21.89 -3.73 1.90
C VAL A 223 -20.50 -4.22 2.30
N GLU A 224 -19.81 -3.46 3.17
CA GLU A 224 -18.51 -3.81 3.76
C GLU A 224 -18.66 -3.88 5.27
N THR A 225 -18.26 -5.00 5.89
CA THR A 225 -18.16 -5.10 7.34
C THR A 225 -16.92 -4.36 7.82
N MET A 226 -17.09 -3.29 8.57
CA MET A 226 -15.99 -2.53 9.17
C MET A 226 -15.94 -2.79 10.68
N THR A 227 -14.76 -3.08 11.19
CA THR A 227 -14.54 -3.41 12.61
C THR A 227 -13.41 -2.59 13.21
N SER A 228 -13.46 -2.45 14.54
CA SER A 228 -12.40 -1.81 15.33
C SER A 228 -11.12 -2.63 15.45
N SER A 229 -11.09 -3.87 14.93
CA SER A 229 -9.93 -4.79 15.00
C SER A 229 -8.67 -4.22 14.34
N TRP A 230 -8.80 -3.35 13.31
CA TRP A 230 -7.67 -2.68 12.68
C TRP A 230 -6.84 -1.82 13.65
N MET A 231 -7.45 -1.36 14.75
CA MET A 231 -6.78 -0.62 15.81
C MET A 231 -6.54 -1.47 17.08
N GLY A 232 -6.66 -2.80 16.99
CA GLY A 232 -6.41 -3.74 18.08
C GLY A 232 -7.54 -3.80 19.12
N VAL A 233 -8.70 -3.22 18.84
CA VAL A 233 -9.88 -3.27 19.71
C VAL A 233 -10.80 -4.38 19.23
N THR A 234 -10.83 -5.50 19.98
CA THR A 234 -11.62 -6.70 19.66
C THR A 234 -12.63 -7.07 20.74
N ASP A 235 -12.49 -6.53 21.96
CA ASP A 235 -13.42 -6.75 23.06
C ASP A 235 -14.68 -5.89 22.86
N PRO A 236 -15.89 -6.51 22.77
CA PRO A 236 -17.15 -5.79 22.67
C PRO A 236 -17.47 -4.84 23.85
N LYS A 237 -16.79 -5.02 25.01
CA LYS A 237 -16.94 -4.15 26.18
C LYS A 237 -16.07 -2.89 26.10
N ASP A 238 -15.08 -2.83 25.20
CA ASP A 238 -14.27 -1.63 24.99
C ASP A 238 -15.14 -0.53 24.35
N PRO A 239 -15.23 0.68 24.90
CA PRO A 239 -16.06 1.76 24.36
C PRO A 239 -15.65 2.21 22.95
N ARG A 240 -14.50 1.79 22.47
CA ARG A 240 -14.02 2.02 21.09
C ARG A 240 -14.41 0.89 20.13
N TYR A 241 -15.01 -0.19 20.65
CA TYR A 241 -15.41 -1.32 19.82
C TYR A 241 -16.51 -0.92 18.84
N TYR A 242 -16.38 -1.38 17.61
CA TYR A 242 -17.47 -1.33 16.63
C TYR A 242 -17.37 -2.51 15.65
N LYS A 243 -18.52 -2.94 15.17
CA LYS A 243 -18.69 -3.85 14.03
C LYS A 243 -19.92 -3.36 13.27
N GLU A 244 -19.72 -2.78 12.11
CA GLU A 244 -20.77 -2.07 11.36
C GLU A 244 -20.82 -2.59 9.92
N GLU A 245 -22.04 -2.81 9.41
CA GLU A 245 -22.32 -3.08 8.00
C GLU A 245 -22.48 -1.75 7.26
N ILE A 246 -21.52 -1.44 6.40
CA ILE A 246 -21.41 -0.14 5.74
C ILE A 246 -21.75 -0.24 4.27
N PRO A 247 -22.89 0.39 3.82
CA PRO A 247 -23.28 0.38 2.42
C PRO A 247 -22.40 1.21 1.51
N TRP A 248 -22.33 0.80 0.25
CA TRP A 248 -21.72 1.53 -0.87
C TRP A 248 -20.25 1.89 -0.62
N ALA A 249 -19.46 0.93 -0.14
CA ALA A 249 -18.07 1.12 0.22
C ALA A 249 -17.14 1.01 -1.01
N VAL A 250 -16.34 2.05 -1.26
CA VAL A 250 -15.30 2.11 -2.28
C VAL A 250 -13.95 2.27 -1.59
N ARG A 251 -13.10 1.25 -1.67
CA ARG A 251 -11.77 1.24 -1.02
C ARG A 251 -10.79 2.13 -1.77
N ILE A 252 -10.02 2.94 -1.05
CA ILE A 252 -9.05 3.90 -1.61
C ILE A 252 -7.64 3.79 -1.03
N SER A 253 -7.41 2.93 -0.03
CA SER A 253 -6.06 2.65 0.51
C SER A 253 -5.97 1.26 1.12
N ASP A 254 -4.73 0.74 1.29
CA ASP A 254 -4.50 -0.52 2.01
C ASP A 254 -4.67 -0.35 3.52
N SER A 255 -4.47 0.86 4.04
CA SER A 255 -4.72 1.18 5.44
C SER A 255 -6.21 1.23 5.84
N GLY A 256 -7.12 0.86 4.93
CA GLY A 256 -8.54 0.72 5.23
C GLY A 256 -9.35 2.01 5.12
N GLU A 257 -8.92 2.97 4.32
CA GLU A 257 -9.72 4.15 4.01
C GLU A 257 -10.67 3.86 2.85
N TYR A 258 -11.93 4.29 3.01
CA TYR A 258 -13.02 4.13 2.05
C TYR A 258 -13.76 5.44 1.83
N VAL A 259 -14.39 5.58 0.67
CA VAL A 259 -15.53 6.47 0.45
C VAL A 259 -16.78 5.62 0.58
N HIS A 260 -17.69 5.96 1.51
CA HIS A 260 -18.85 5.11 1.82
C HIS A 260 -20.04 5.90 2.36
N GLN A 261 -21.19 5.26 2.47
CA GLN A 261 -22.37 5.83 3.13
C GLN A 261 -22.08 6.06 4.62
N SER A 262 -22.53 7.17 5.16
CA SER A 262 -22.53 7.41 6.61
C SER A 262 -23.54 6.50 7.30
N ALA A 263 -23.12 5.80 8.37
CA ALA A 263 -24.00 5.03 9.22
C ALA A 263 -24.53 5.92 10.35
N GLY A 264 -25.68 6.57 10.12
CA GLY A 264 -26.39 7.33 11.18
C GLY A 264 -25.85 8.71 11.54
N TYR A 265 -24.70 9.14 11.01
CA TYR A 265 -24.02 10.40 11.39
C TYR A 265 -24.27 11.52 10.38
N TYR A 266 -25.51 11.66 9.88
CA TYR A 266 -25.87 12.57 8.78
C TYR A 266 -25.73 14.04 9.13
N GLN A 267 -25.93 14.43 10.40
CA GLN A 267 -25.83 15.82 10.88
C GLN A 267 -24.44 16.43 10.74
N TYR A 268 -23.40 15.61 10.62
CA TYR A 268 -22.02 16.06 10.47
C TYR A 268 -21.58 16.25 9.01
N LEU A 269 -22.34 15.69 8.06
CA LEU A 269 -22.00 15.78 6.63
C LEU A 269 -22.06 17.21 6.14
N GLY A 270 -20.95 17.68 5.52
CA GLY A 270 -20.79 19.05 5.09
C GLY A 270 -20.48 20.07 6.21
N ARG A 271 -20.28 19.61 7.46
CA ARG A 271 -20.09 20.48 8.63
C ARG A 271 -18.86 20.15 9.46
N SER A 272 -18.59 18.86 9.74
CA SER A 272 -17.45 18.46 10.59
C SER A 272 -16.96 17.06 10.27
N ASN A 273 -15.71 16.77 10.63
CA ASN A 273 -15.08 15.46 10.44
C ASN A 273 -15.26 14.60 11.68
N GLN A 274 -15.85 13.41 11.53
CA GLN A 274 -16.21 12.51 12.63
C GLN A 274 -15.90 11.04 12.39
N SER A 275 -15.20 10.70 11.29
CA SER A 275 -14.80 9.31 11.03
C SER A 275 -13.46 8.95 11.68
N HIS A 276 -13.08 7.69 11.58
CA HIS A 276 -11.77 7.17 11.99
C HIS A 276 -10.77 7.12 10.81
N GLY A 277 -11.02 7.90 9.75
CA GLY A 277 -10.16 8.00 8.56
C GLY A 277 -10.91 7.91 7.23
N CYS A 278 -12.04 7.24 7.17
CA CYS A 278 -12.86 7.14 5.95
C CYS A 278 -13.52 8.48 5.56
N VAL A 279 -13.93 8.59 4.31
CA VAL A 279 -14.74 9.68 3.77
C VAL A 279 -16.20 9.23 3.77
N ARG A 280 -16.97 9.65 4.78
CA ARG A 280 -18.41 9.39 4.90
C ARG A 280 -19.17 10.34 3.99
N ALA A 281 -20.19 9.85 3.28
CA ALA A 281 -21.04 10.61 2.38
C ALA A 281 -22.53 10.36 2.66
N THR A 282 -23.40 11.19 2.10
CA THR A 282 -24.86 10.95 2.16
C THR A 282 -25.22 9.62 1.46
N PRO A 283 -26.34 8.96 1.83
CA PRO A 283 -26.76 7.72 1.17
C PRO A 283 -26.84 7.84 -0.35
N ALA A 284 -27.50 8.88 -0.85
CA ALA A 284 -27.60 9.13 -2.29
C ALA A 284 -26.23 9.48 -2.94
N GLY A 285 -25.36 10.20 -2.22
CA GLY A 285 -24.02 10.54 -2.68
C GLY A 285 -23.12 9.31 -2.77
N ALA A 286 -23.08 8.47 -1.73
CA ALA A 286 -22.29 7.26 -1.68
C ALA A 286 -22.75 6.23 -2.74
N LYS A 287 -24.07 5.98 -2.82
CA LYS A 287 -24.64 5.09 -3.85
C LYS A 287 -24.30 5.52 -5.25
N TRP A 288 -24.46 6.81 -5.56
CA TRP A 288 -24.10 7.34 -6.87
C TRP A 288 -22.58 7.22 -7.15
N PHE A 289 -21.74 7.57 -6.19
CA PHE A 289 -20.28 7.43 -6.33
C PHE A 289 -19.89 5.96 -6.56
N TYR A 290 -20.43 5.03 -5.78
CA TYR A 290 -20.23 3.60 -5.94
C TYR A 290 -20.62 3.11 -7.35
N GLN A 291 -21.74 3.59 -7.89
CA GLN A 291 -22.24 3.18 -9.21
C GLN A 291 -21.33 3.62 -10.34
N ILE A 292 -20.83 4.86 -10.31
CA ILE A 292 -19.99 5.38 -11.39
C ILE A 292 -18.53 4.99 -11.32
N THR A 293 -18.05 4.59 -10.11
CA THR A 293 -16.64 4.35 -9.85
C THR A 293 -16.16 3.06 -10.50
N GLN A 294 -14.98 3.14 -11.11
CA GLN A 294 -14.19 2.03 -11.65
C GLN A 294 -12.87 1.91 -10.87
N ARG A 295 -12.28 0.72 -10.83
CA ARG A 295 -10.94 0.52 -10.27
C ARG A 295 -9.94 1.41 -10.99
N GLY A 296 -9.14 2.18 -10.26
CA GLY A 296 -8.20 3.14 -10.81
C GLY A 296 -8.75 4.54 -11.07
N ASP A 297 -10.00 4.84 -10.67
CA ASP A 297 -10.47 6.23 -10.64
C ASP A 297 -9.70 7.04 -9.59
N VAL A 298 -9.51 8.33 -9.86
CA VAL A 298 -8.66 9.21 -9.05
C VAL A 298 -9.47 9.88 -7.95
N VAL A 299 -8.95 9.80 -6.70
CA VAL A 299 -9.49 10.51 -5.55
C VAL A 299 -8.38 11.35 -4.92
N LYS A 300 -8.40 12.66 -5.16
CA LYS A 300 -7.45 13.62 -4.56
C LYS A 300 -8.01 14.13 -3.24
N ILE A 301 -7.31 13.87 -2.14
CA ILE A 301 -7.72 14.32 -0.80
C ILE A 301 -6.75 15.38 -0.30
N THR A 302 -7.31 16.47 0.24
CA THR A 302 -6.56 17.59 0.83
C THR A 302 -7.16 17.99 2.17
N GLY A 303 -6.42 18.77 2.95
CA GLY A 303 -6.93 19.43 4.16
C GLY A 303 -6.48 18.81 5.48
N THR A 304 -5.82 17.63 5.47
CA THR A 304 -5.27 17.00 6.68
C THR A 304 -3.74 17.05 6.72
N LYS A 305 -3.17 16.92 7.92
CA LYS A 305 -1.71 16.86 8.11
C LYS A 305 -1.14 15.48 7.79
N ARG A 306 -1.95 14.40 7.90
CA ARG A 306 -1.52 13.02 7.61
C ARG A 306 -1.33 12.83 6.12
N LYS A 307 -0.09 12.51 5.70
CA LYS A 307 0.25 12.30 4.30
C LYS A 307 0.04 10.85 3.87
N LEU A 308 -0.52 10.66 2.69
CA LEU A 308 -0.63 9.35 2.06
C LEU A 308 0.76 8.86 1.64
N GLN A 309 1.14 7.65 2.07
CA GLN A 309 2.37 7.00 1.62
C GLN A 309 2.20 6.52 0.19
N TRP A 310 3.25 6.63 -0.63
CA TRP A 310 3.21 6.30 -2.07
C TRP A 310 2.89 4.81 -2.36
N ASN A 311 3.10 3.94 -1.38
CA ASN A 311 2.86 2.49 -1.46
C ASN A 311 1.67 2.02 -0.60
N ASN A 312 0.82 2.92 -0.14
CA ASN A 312 -0.39 2.60 0.61
C ASN A 312 -1.54 2.32 -0.36
N GLY A 313 -1.68 1.08 -0.78
CA GLY A 313 -2.57 0.69 -1.87
C GLY A 313 -2.02 1.12 -3.23
N TRP A 314 -2.89 1.65 -4.09
CA TRP A 314 -2.51 2.11 -5.44
C TRP A 314 -2.12 3.59 -5.50
N SER A 315 -1.54 4.13 -4.43
CA SER A 315 -1.17 5.54 -4.28
C SER A 315 0.11 5.95 -5.02
N TYR A 316 0.45 5.24 -6.07
CA TYR A 316 1.71 5.41 -6.85
C TYR A 316 1.88 6.81 -7.45
N TRP A 317 0.80 7.56 -7.60
CA TRP A 317 0.78 8.94 -8.09
C TRP A 317 1.30 9.97 -7.06
N GLN A 318 1.66 9.53 -5.84
CA GLN A 318 2.36 10.36 -4.85
C GLN A 318 3.82 10.61 -5.22
N LEU A 319 4.45 9.70 -5.97
CA LEU A 319 5.77 9.93 -6.53
C LEU A 319 5.65 10.80 -7.79
N ASN A 320 6.51 11.82 -7.94
CA ASN A 320 6.64 12.49 -9.21
C ASN A 320 7.26 11.56 -10.27
N TRP A 321 7.28 11.99 -11.54
CA TRP A 321 7.72 11.12 -12.63
C TRP A 321 9.20 10.70 -12.52
N THR A 322 10.07 11.63 -12.16
CA THR A 322 11.50 11.35 -11.94
C THR A 322 11.71 10.35 -10.80
N GLN A 323 11.01 10.54 -9.68
CA GLN A 323 11.06 9.59 -8.57
C GLN A 323 10.52 8.21 -8.98
N TRP A 324 9.47 8.17 -9.80
CA TRP A 324 8.90 6.92 -10.29
C TRP A 324 9.91 6.13 -11.10
N LYS A 325 10.53 6.75 -12.10
CA LYS A 325 11.50 6.10 -12.98
C LYS A 325 12.74 5.54 -12.27
N LYS A 326 13.15 6.10 -11.13
CA LYS A 326 14.25 5.56 -10.32
C LYS A 326 14.06 4.11 -9.86
N GLY A 327 12.87 3.55 -9.93
CA GLY A 327 12.60 2.15 -9.59
C GLY A 327 12.60 1.20 -10.79
N SER A 328 12.80 1.67 -12.01
CA SER A 328 13.02 0.82 -13.18
C SER A 328 14.38 0.12 -13.09
N ALA A 329 14.45 -1.11 -13.59
CA ALA A 329 15.68 -1.85 -13.73
C ALA A 329 16.39 -1.56 -15.07
N LEU A 330 15.67 -0.97 -16.01
CA LEU A 330 16.24 -0.43 -17.25
C LEU A 330 16.84 0.94 -16.95
N LYS A 331 18.10 1.13 -17.27
CA LYS A 331 18.76 2.46 -17.20
C LYS A 331 18.10 3.34 -18.27
N SER A 332 17.43 4.42 -17.84
CA SER A 332 16.92 5.49 -18.74
C SER A 332 18.03 6.45 -19.07
#